data_a17ccf7661ec9255e4ede7b3d6021ca9
#
_entry.id   a17ccf7661ec9255e4ede7b3d6021ca9
#
_cell.length_a   1.000
_cell.length_b   1.000
_cell.length_c   1.000
_cell.angle_alpha   90.00
_cell.angle_beta   90.00
_cell.angle_gamma   90.00
#
_symmetry.space_group_name_H-M   'P 1'
#
loop_
_entity.id
_entity.type
_entity.pdbx_description
1 polymer ?
#
loop_
_entity_poly.entity_id
_entity_poly.type
_entity_poly.pdbx_seq_one_letter_code
_entity_poly.pdbx_strand_id
1 'polypeptide(L)'
;MNPAEHLAVPYVVTMEAVPGPGGRWVCRAAHPELPGVAAEHPLAIVALDQLEAQRIEYILGQLESGAAVPVPRPPLAYRVSEFEALNRT
;
A
#
# COMPACT_ATOMS: atom_id res chain seq x y z
N MET A 1 7.86 -13.17 11.14
CA MET A 1 8.36 -12.78 9.80
C MET A 1 9.64 -12.00 9.94
N ASN A 2 10.61 -12.27 9.07
CA ASN A 2 11.83 -11.49 9.04
C ASN A 2 11.63 -10.19 8.20
N PRO A 3 12.57 -9.24 8.24
CA PRO A 3 12.40 -8.00 7.49
C PRO A 3 12.17 -8.18 6.00
N ALA A 4 12.85 -9.15 5.37
CA ALA A 4 12.66 -9.41 3.95
C ALA A 4 11.24 -9.86 3.62
N GLU A 5 10.65 -10.68 4.49
CA GLU A 5 9.27 -11.12 4.32
C GLU A 5 8.28 -9.95 4.46
N HIS A 6 8.50 -9.07 5.43
CA HIS A 6 7.68 -7.87 5.59
C HIS A 6 7.77 -6.95 4.37
N LEU A 7 8.97 -6.77 3.83
CA LEU A 7 9.16 -5.93 2.65
C LEU A 7 8.56 -6.54 1.39
N ALA A 8 8.36 -7.84 1.36
CA ALA A 8 7.77 -8.54 0.23
C ALA A 8 6.23 -8.57 0.27
N VAL A 9 5.61 -8.11 1.35
CA VAL A 9 4.14 -8.11 1.47
C VAL A 9 3.52 -7.16 0.43
N PRO A 10 2.56 -7.62 -0.37
CA PRO A 10 1.93 -6.78 -1.39
C PRO A 10 0.80 -5.95 -0.80
N TYR A 11 1.11 -4.73 -0.38
CA TYR A 11 0.10 -3.80 0.11
C TYR A 11 -0.71 -3.22 -1.05
N VAL A 12 -1.96 -2.88 -0.75
CA VAL A 12 -2.82 -2.20 -1.72
C VAL A 12 -2.22 -0.83 -2.04
N VAL A 13 -2.19 -0.49 -3.31
CA VAL A 13 -1.80 0.85 -3.76
C VAL A 13 -3.03 1.54 -4.30
N THR A 14 -3.34 2.70 -3.75
CA THR A 14 -4.37 3.58 -4.30
C THR A 14 -3.70 4.72 -5.06
N MET A 15 -4.29 5.08 -6.19
CA MET A 15 -3.81 6.21 -6.98
C MET A 15 -5.01 7.06 -7.38
N GLU A 16 -4.90 8.35 -7.18
CA GLU A 16 -5.96 9.29 -7.55
C GLU A 16 -5.36 10.61 -8.03
N ALA A 17 -6.12 11.32 -8.84
CA ALA A 17 -5.76 12.67 -9.22
C ALA A 17 -6.35 13.63 -8.19
N VAL A 18 -5.51 14.48 -7.63
CA VAL A 18 -5.92 15.47 -6.64
C VAL A 18 -5.42 16.84 -7.05
N PRO A 19 -6.10 17.92 -6.65
CA PRO A 19 -5.61 19.26 -6.90
C PRO A 19 -4.29 19.52 -6.16
N GLY A 20 -3.30 19.98 -6.89
CA GLY A 20 -2.02 20.36 -6.34
C GLY A 20 -1.83 21.88 -6.31
N PRO A 21 -0.63 22.31 -5.91
CA PRO A 21 -0.30 23.73 -5.89
C PRO A 21 -0.48 24.39 -7.28
N GLY A 22 -0.98 25.61 -7.30
CA GLY A 22 -1.16 26.34 -8.54
C GLY A 22 -2.28 25.82 -9.43
N GLY A 23 -3.19 25.03 -8.90
CA GLY A 23 -4.33 24.49 -9.64
C GLY A 23 -3.98 23.36 -10.60
N ARG A 24 -2.78 22.82 -10.52
CA ARG A 24 -2.36 21.69 -11.34
C ARG A 24 -2.77 20.38 -10.68
N TRP A 25 -3.12 19.41 -11.51
CA TRP A 25 -3.41 18.06 -11.01
C TRP A 25 -2.12 17.34 -10.68
N VAL A 26 -2.13 16.64 -9.55
CA VAL A 26 -1.04 15.75 -9.17
C VAL A 26 -1.59 14.35 -8.90
N CYS A 27 -0.73 13.36 -9.04
CA CYS A 27 -1.05 11.98 -8.68
C CYS A 27 -0.74 11.78 -7.21
N ARG A 28 -1.72 11.31 -6.44
CA ARG A 28 -1.53 10.88 -5.06
C ARG A 28 -1.53 9.37 -5.02
N ALA A 29 -0.41 8.79 -4.61
CA ALA A 29 -0.28 7.36 -4.38
C ALA A 29 -0.22 7.09 -2.88
N ALA A 30 -0.87 6.04 -2.42
CA ALA A 30 -0.91 5.73 -1.00
C ALA A 30 -1.05 4.23 -0.74
N HIS A 31 -0.61 3.82 0.44
CA HIS A 31 -0.94 2.51 0.99
C HIS A 31 -1.93 2.74 2.14
N PRO A 32 -3.23 2.51 1.93
CA PRO A 32 -4.23 2.76 2.97
C PRO A 32 -3.99 1.97 4.26
N GLU A 33 -3.34 0.82 4.15
CA GLU A 33 -3.06 -0.05 5.28
C GLU A 33 -1.87 0.42 6.12
N LEU A 34 -1.07 1.35 5.60
CA LEU A 34 0.09 1.89 6.29
C LEU A 34 -0.16 3.36 6.63
N PRO A 35 -0.38 3.69 7.91
CA PRO A 35 -0.72 5.07 8.29
C PRO A 35 0.36 6.07 7.89
N GLY A 36 -0.04 7.12 7.21
CA GLY A 36 0.86 8.20 6.81
C GLY A 36 1.76 7.91 5.61
N VAL A 37 1.65 6.72 5.01
CA VAL A 37 2.46 6.37 3.85
C VAL A 37 1.73 6.79 2.57
N ALA A 38 2.13 7.92 2.03
CA ALA A 38 1.54 8.50 0.82
C ALA A 38 2.54 9.44 0.16
N ALA A 39 2.40 9.60 -1.16
CA ALA A 39 3.24 10.50 -1.92
C ALA A 39 2.41 11.20 -3.00
N GLU A 40 2.76 12.45 -3.30
CA GLU A 40 2.10 13.24 -4.33
C GLU A 40 3.15 13.79 -5.29
N HIS A 41 2.90 13.62 -6.58
CA HIS A 41 3.77 14.15 -7.61
C HIS A 41 2.97 14.28 -8.92
N PRO A 42 3.26 15.27 -9.76
CA PRO A 42 2.62 15.39 -11.08
C PRO A 42 2.80 14.16 -11.96
N LEU A 43 3.93 13.46 -11.83
CA LEU A 43 4.18 12.24 -12.58
C LEU A 43 3.89 11.02 -11.72
N ALA A 44 3.01 10.15 -12.20
CA ALA A 44 2.58 8.97 -11.47
C ALA A 44 3.75 8.04 -11.09
N ILE A 45 4.70 7.86 -11.99
CA ILE A 45 5.84 6.98 -11.73
C ILE A 45 6.73 7.52 -10.61
N VAL A 46 6.85 8.83 -10.50
CA VAL A 46 7.62 9.45 -9.41
C VAL A 46 6.88 9.30 -8.10
N ALA A 47 5.55 9.49 -8.10
CA ALA A 47 4.75 9.28 -6.91
C ALA A 47 4.87 7.83 -6.41
N LEU A 48 4.85 6.86 -7.29
CA LEU A 48 5.04 5.45 -6.95
C LEU A 48 6.42 5.17 -6.38
N ASP A 49 7.46 5.76 -6.97
CA ASP A 49 8.82 5.62 -6.47
C ASP A 49 8.97 6.17 -5.05
N GLN A 50 8.40 7.34 -4.81
CA GLN A 50 8.41 7.95 -3.48
C GLN A 50 7.60 7.12 -2.48
N LEU A 51 6.47 6.59 -2.91
CA LEU A 51 5.65 5.72 -2.07
C LEU A 51 6.43 4.48 -1.66
N GLU A 52 7.14 3.87 -2.59
CA GLU A 52 7.95 2.68 -2.33
C GLU A 52 9.03 2.96 -1.28
N ALA A 53 9.72 4.09 -1.42
CA ALA A 53 10.72 4.50 -0.44
C ALA A 53 10.12 4.69 0.95
N GLN A 54 8.96 5.33 1.04
CA GLN A 54 8.26 5.53 2.30
C GLN A 54 7.77 4.22 2.93
N ARG A 55 7.30 3.30 2.09
CA ARG A 55 6.87 1.98 2.56
C ARG A 55 8.01 1.24 3.24
N ILE A 56 9.16 1.20 2.59
CA ILE A 56 10.35 0.53 3.12
C ILE A 56 10.77 1.18 4.44
N GLU A 57 10.85 2.48 4.47
CA GLU A 57 11.25 3.23 5.66
C GLU A 57 10.27 2.99 6.82
N TYR A 58 8.97 3.01 6.54
CA TYR A 58 7.95 2.74 7.54
C TYR A 58 8.08 1.35 8.13
N ILE A 59 8.19 0.33 7.28
CA ILE A 59 8.27 -1.06 7.73
C ILE A 59 9.53 -1.28 8.58
N LEU A 60 10.68 -0.83 8.10
CA LEU A 60 11.94 -0.99 8.84
C LEU A 60 11.92 -0.24 10.16
N GLY A 61 11.35 0.96 10.18
CA GLY A 61 11.20 1.74 11.42
C GLY A 61 10.32 1.04 12.44
N GLN A 62 9.21 0.45 12.01
CA GLN A 62 8.32 -0.30 12.91
C GLN A 62 9.00 -1.55 13.45
N LEU A 63 9.71 -2.29 12.62
CA LEU A 63 10.43 -3.48 13.06
C LEU A 63 11.53 -3.13 14.05
N GLU A 64 12.25 -2.04 13.80
CA GLU A 64 13.33 -1.58 14.67
C GLU A 64 12.79 -1.16 16.05
N SER A 65 11.64 -0.53 16.09
CA SER A 65 11.00 -0.11 17.35
C SER A 65 10.27 -1.24 18.06
N GLY A 66 10.15 -2.40 17.45
CA GLY A 66 9.39 -3.52 18.00
C GLY A 66 7.89 -3.38 17.86
N ALA A 67 7.42 -2.39 17.10
CA ALA A 67 6.00 -2.19 16.88
C ALA A 67 5.45 -3.16 15.84
N ALA A 68 4.14 -3.44 15.92
CA ALA A 68 3.49 -4.29 14.95
C ALA A 68 3.43 -3.61 13.59
N VAL A 69 3.69 -4.37 12.52
CA VAL A 69 3.55 -3.89 11.15
C VAL A 69 2.21 -4.39 10.63
N PRO A 70 1.32 -3.49 10.16
CA PRO A 70 0.07 -3.92 9.55
C PRO A 70 0.33 -4.83 8.36
N VAL A 71 -0.46 -5.88 8.23
CA VAL A 71 -0.42 -6.74 7.06
C VAL A 71 -1.75 -6.65 6.33
N PRO A 72 -1.74 -6.62 5.00
CA PRO A 72 -2.98 -6.57 4.24
C PRO A 72 -3.77 -7.85 4.44
N ARG A 73 -5.08 -7.73 4.45
CA ARG A 73 -5.93 -8.90 4.46
C ARG A 73 -5.78 -9.58 3.10
N PRO A 74 -5.49 -10.88 3.07
CA PRO A 74 -5.46 -11.58 1.80
C PRO A 74 -6.88 -11.62 1.24
N PRO A 75 -7.14 -10.93 0.13
CA PRO A 75 -8.52 -10.75 -0.34
C PRO A 75 -9.20 -12.05 -0.73
N LEU A 76 -8.42 -13.04 -1.14
CA LEU A 76 -8.96 -14.30 -1.60
C LEU A 76 -8.50 -15.51 -0.79
N ALA A 77 -7.77 -15.30 0.30
CA ALA A 77 -7.18 -16.40 1.05
C ALA A 77 -8.21 -17.39 1.59
N TYR A 78 -9.39 -16.90 1.89
CA TYR A 78 -10.50 -17.72 2.39
C TYR A 78 -11.71 -17.62 1.48
N ARG A 79 -11.68 -16.79 0.46
CA ARG A 79 -12.82 -16.51 -0.40
C ARG A 79 -13.01 -17.51 -1.52
N VAL A 80 -12.02 -18.33 -1.78
CA VAL A 80 -12.10 -19.31 -2.86
C VAL A 80 -13.30 -20.25 -2.65
N SER A 81 -13.47 -20.77 -1.43
CA SER A 81 -14.59 -21.65 -1.13
C SER A 81 -15.93 -20.93 -1.20
N GLU A 82 -16.00 -19.68 -0.74
CA GLU A 82 -17.22 -18.87 -0.86
C GLU A 82 -17.55 -18.58 -2.33
N PHE A 83 -16.54 -18.25 -3.10
CA PHE A 83 -16.69 -17.98 -4.53
C PHE A 83 -17.18 -19.21 -5.28
N GLU A 84 -16.63 -20.38 -4.99
CA GLU A 84 -17.05 -21.63 -5.55
C GLU A 84 -18.51 -21.94 -5.19
N ALA A 85 -18.88 -21.71 -3.95
CA ALA A 85 -20.25 -21.92 -3.49
C ALA A 85 -21.24 -21.04 -4.24
N LEU A 86 -20.89 -19.77 -4.48
CA LEU A 86 -21.70 -18.85 -5.25
C LEU A 86 -21.85 -19.28 -6.70
N ASN A 87 -20.82 -19.83 -7.29
CA ASN A 87 -20.82 -20.25 -8.68
C ASN A 87 -21.56 -21.58 -8.92
N ARG A 88 -21.87 -22.30 -7.87
CA ARG A 88 -22.61 -23.57 -7.96
C ARG A 88 -24.12 -23.40 -8.00
N THR A 89 -24.58 -22.23 -7.71
CA THR A 89 -26.03 -21.94 -7.73
C THR A 89 -26.54 -21.44 -9.09
#